data_940accaffb92f58b79d073f216c299dc
#
_entry.id   940accaffb92f58b79d073f216c299dc
#
_cell.length_a   1.000
_cell.length_b   1.000
_cell.length_c   1.000
_cell.angle_alpha   90.00
_cell.angle_beta   90.00
_cell.angle_gamma   90.00
#
_symmetry.space_group_name_H-M   'P 1'
#
loop_
_entity.id
_entity.type
_entity.pdbx_description
1 polymer ?
#
loop_
_entity_poly.entity_id
_entity_poly.type
_entity_poly.pdbx_seq_one_letter_code
_entity_poly.pdbx_strand_id
1 'polypeptide(L)'
;MPFSSVPPEAPIHEVKAQLFKALGHPVRVRVLEVLADGEAPVAELLADTGLEPSHLSLHLGVLRRGGLVVARREGNAVHYRLAHPSVIDLLTAARSFLVDSLTRTRSALTDLEQQGVDA
;
A
#
# COMPACT_ATOMS: atom_id res chain seq x y z
N MET A 1 -1.28 -11.52 16.76
CA MET A 1 -2.30 -11.38 15.71
C MET A 1 -2.11 -10.10 14.93
N PRO A 2 -2.12 -10.15 13.59
CA PRO A 2 -1.90 -8.96 12.77
C PRO A 2 -2.90 -7.83 13.02
N PHE A 3 -4.16 -8.16 13.30
CA PHE A 3 -5.20 -7.18 13.56
C PHE A 3 -5.65 -7.25 15.01
N SER A 4 -4.70 -6.97 15.92
CA SER A 4 -4.92 -7.11 17.37
C SER A 4 -6.02 -6.19 17.91
N SER A 5 -6.37 -5.10 17.19
CA SER A 5 -7.46 -4.20 17.58
C SER A 5 -8.84 -4.73 17.17
N VAL A 6 -8.91 -5.81 16.42
CA VAL A 6 -10.17 -6.40 15.96
C VAL A 6 -10.48 -7.65 16.79
N PRO A 7 -11.68 -7.74 17.38
CA PRO A 7 -12.04 -8.95 18.15
C PRO A 7 -12.00 -10.21 17.28
N PRO A 8 -11.61 -11.37 17.86
CA PRO A 8 -11.54 -12.61 17.08
C PRO A 8 -12.84 -13.04 16.41
N GLU A 9 -13.97 -12.65 16.98
CA GLU A 9 -15.30 -12.95 16.47
C GLU A 9 -15.84 -11.87 15.53
N ALA A 10 -15.04 -10.86 15.17
CA ALA A 10 -15.48 -9.78 14.29
C ALA A 10 -15.87 -10.33 12.91
N PRO A 11 -16.95 -9.80 12.30
CA PRO A 11 -17.29 -10.16 10.93
C PRO A 11 -16.15 -9.88 9.94
N ILE A 12 -16.05 -10.71 8.90
CA ILE A 12 -14.94 -10.61 7.96
C ILE A 12 -14.86 -9.23 7.29
N HIS A 13 -16.00 -8.57 7.06
CA HIS A 13 -15.99 -7.24 6.44
C HIS A 13 -15.32 -6.18 7.34
N GLU A 14 -15.42 -6.33 8.65
CA GLU A 14 -14.74 -5.44 9.58
C GLU A 14 -13.22 -5.67 9.57
N VAL A 15 -12.81 -6.94 9.47
CA VAL A 15 -11.41 -7.30 9.35
C VAL A 15 -10.82 -6.74 8.04
N LYS A 16 -11.55 -6.88 6.94
CA LYS A 16 -11.16 -6.30 5.65
C LYS A 16 -11.03 -4.79 5.72
N ALA A 17 -11.94 -4.12 6.43
CA ALA A 17 -11.87 -2.67 6.58
C ALA A 17 -10.60 -2.24 7.32
N GLN A 18 -10.17 -2.98 8.33
CA GLN A 18 -8.92 -2.72 9.03
C GLN A 18 -7.71 -2.89 8.09
N LEU A 19 -7.74 -3.89 7.22
CA LEU A 19 -6.71 -4.07 6.20
C LEU A 19 -6.63 -2.83 5.30
N PHE A 20 -7.75 -2.38 4.74
CA PHE A 20 -7.78 -1.21 3.87
C PHE A 20 -7.34 0.06 4.60
N LYS A 21 -7.67 0.18 5.87
CA LYS A 21 -7.21 1.30 6.69
C LYS A 21 -5.69 1.31 6.83
N ALA A 22 -5.07 0.14 7.03
CA ALA A 22 -3.62 0.04 7.09
C ALA A 22 -2.96 0.40 5.75
N LEU A 23 -3.64 0.13 4.64
CA LEU A 23 -3.17 0.50 3.30
C LEU A 23 -3.39 1.98 2.98
N GLY A 24 -4.32 2.63 3.66
CA GLY A 24 -4.87 3.93 3.27
C GLY A 24 -4.01 5.16 3.55
N HIS A 25 -2.72 5.10 3.26
CA HIS A 25 -1.83 6.25 3.35
C HIS A 25 -0.78 6.17 2.24
N PRO A 26 -0.49 7.29 1.53
CA PRO A 26 0.45 7.28 0.41
C PRO A 26 1.82 6.69 0.75
N VAL A 27 2.35 7.04 1.91
CA VAL A 27 3.65 6.51 2.36
C VAL A 27 3.59 5.00 2.51
N ARG A 28 2.52 4.49 3.11
CA ARG A 28 2.39 3.05 3.34
C ARG A 28 2.25 2.28 2.03
N VAL A 29 1.46 2.80 1.10
CA VAL A 29 1.36 2.21 -0.24
C VAL A 29 2.71 2.20 -0.92
N ARG A 30 3.44 3.33 -0.86
CA ARG A 30 4.75 3.41 -1.51
C ARG A 30 5.75 2.43 -0.92
N VAL A 31 5.78 2.29 0.40
CA VAL A 31 6.64 1.30 1.07
C VAL A 31 6.36 -0.11 0.55
N LEU A 32 5.07 -0.47 0.46
CA LEU A 32 4.70 -1.80 -0.02
C LEU A 32 5.11 -1.99 -1.49
N GLU A 33 4.99 -0.97 -2.31
CA GLU A 33 5.45 -1.02 -3.70
C GLU A 33 6.96 -1.26 -3.81
N VAL A 34 7.75 -0.59 -2.97
CA VAL A 34 9.19 -0.81 -2.94
C VAL A 34 9.49 -2.26 -2.52
N LEU A 35 8.80 -2.74 -1.48
CA LEU A 35 9.01 -4.10 -0.98
C LEU A 35 8.47 -5.18 -1.92
N ALA A 36 7.60 -4.83 -2.86
CA ALA A 36 7.14 -5.76 -3.88
C ALA A 36 8.31 -6.24 -4.77
N ASP A 37 9.36 -5.44 -4.89
CA ASP A 37 10.56 -5.78 -5.65
C ASP A 37 11.56 -6.61 -4.84
N GLY A 38 11.32 -6.80 -3.55
CA GLY A 38 12.17 -7.58 -2.67
C GLY A 38 12.44 -6.90 -1.33
N GLU A 39 13.08 -7.63 -0.44
CA GLU A 39 13.47 -7.14 0.88
C GLU A 39 14.32 -5.88 0.74
N ALA A 40 14.09 -4.90 1.61
CA ALA A 40 14.84 -3.64 1.60
C ALA A 40 15.20 -3.20 3.02
N PRO A 41 16.39 -2.60 3.19
CA PRO A 41 16.77 -2.00 4.48
C PRO A 41 16.00 -0.69 4.69
N VAL A 42 15.84 -0.31 5.95
CA VAL A 42 15.19 0.95 6.32
C VAL A 42 15.85 2.14 5.62
N ALA A 43 17.17 2.10 5.46
CA ALA A 43 17.89 3.18 4.77
C ALA A 43 17.39 3.41 3.35
N GLU A 44 17.05 2.34 2.63
CA GLU A 44 16.49 2.45 1.28
C GLU A 44 15.09 3.04 1.31
N LEU A 45 14.27 2.64 2.28
CA LEU A 45 12.93 3.19 2.44
C LEU A 45 12.95 4.67 2.81
N LEU A 46 13.90 5.09 3.65
CA LEU A 46 14.09 6.50 3.97
C LEU A 46 14.49 7.30 2.73
N ALA A 47 15.42 6.76 1.93
CA ALA A 47 15.87 7.42 0.71
C ALA A 47 14.72 7.55 -0.30
N ASP A 48 13.89 6.52 -0.44
CA ASP A 48 12.76 6.52 -1.38
C ASP A 48 11.66 7.50 -0.95
N THR A 49 11.30 7.48 0.33
CA THR A 49 10.17 8.28 0.83
C THR A 49 10.56 9.72 1.17
N GLY A 50 11.83 9.97 1.45
CA GLY A 50 12.28 11.29 1.89
C GLY A 50 11.80 11.70 3.27
N LEU A 51 11.28 10.76 4.06
CA LEU A 51 10.74 11.05 5.38
C LEU A 51 11.82 11.07 6.46
N GLU A 52 11.51 11.78 7.55
CA GLU A 52 12.27 11.67 8.78
C GLU A 52 12.12 10.24 9.34
N PRO A 53 13.17 9.68 9.99
CA PRO A 53 13.09 8.32 10.53
C PRO A 53 11.91 8.08 11.47
N SER A 54 11.55 9.06 12.29
CA SER A 54 10.41 8.92 13.21
C SER A 54 9.08 8.78 12.48
N HIS A 55 8.92 9.51 11.38
CA HIS A 55 7.69 9.42 10.58
C HIS A 55 7.60 8.08 9.85
N LEU A 56 8.67 7.64 9.23
CA LEU A 56 8.70 6.33 8.58
C LEU A 56 8.43 5.22 9.59
N SER A 57 9.01 5.31 10.77
CA SER A 57 8.84 4.32 11.83
C SER A 57 7.36 4.14 12.22
N LEU A 58 6.60 5.23 12.28
CA LEU A 58 5.15 5.16 12.56
C LEU A 58 4.43 4.36 11.48
N HIS A 59 4.71 4.63 10.22
CA HIS A 59 4.08 3.92 9.11
C HIS A 59 4.49 2.45 9.04
N LEU A 60 5.77 2.16 9.27
CA LEU A 60 6.24 0.77 9.33
C LEU A 60 5.59 0.02 10.49
N GLY A 61 5.36 0.70 11.62
CA GLY A 61 4.64 0.12 12.75
C GLY A 61 3.21 -0.26 12.40
N VAL A 62 2.49 0.61 11.67
CA VAL A 62 1.13 0.32 11.21
C VAL A 62 1.13 -0.90 10.29
N LEU A 63 2.03 -0.94 9.32
CA LEU A 63 2.13 -2.05 8.36
C LEU A 63 2.49 -3.37 9.05
N ARG A 64 3.40 -3.32 10.03
CA ARG A 64 3.81 -4.52 10.76
C ARG A 64 2.67 -5.05 11.63
N ARG A 65 2.00 -4.17 12.39
CA ARG A 65 0.87 -4.58 13.23
C ARG A 65 -0.30 -5.10 12.39
N GLY A 66 -0.44 -4.57 11.18
CA GLY A 66 -1.44 -5.05 10.23
C GLY A 66 -1.06 -6.35 9.53
N GLY A 67 0.12 -6.90 9.82
CA GLY A 67 0.54 -8.17 9.22
C GLY A 67 0.95 -8.08 7.76
N LEU A 68 1.20 -6.88 7.25
CA LEU A 68 1.55 -6.66 5.85
C LEU A 68 3.05 -6.79 5.58
N VAL A 69 3.86 -6.49 6.59
CA VAL A 69 5.32 -6.56 6.49
C VAL A 69 5.89 -7.26 7.72
N VAL A 70 7.08 -7.83 7.56
CA VAL A 70 7.87 -8.37 8.66
C VAL A 70 9.24 -7.72 8.63
N ALA A 71 9.84 -7.58 9.82
CA ALA A 71 11.15 -6.98 10.00
C ALA A 71 12.18 -8.06 10.34
N ARG A 72 13.40 -7.87 9.83
CA ARG A 72 14.54 -8.73 10.13
C ARG A 72 15.72 -7.85 10.48
N ARG A 73 16.37 -8.15 11.60
CA ARG A 73 17.59 -7.42 11.99
C ARG A 73 18.82 -8.19 11.50
N GLU A 74 19.74 -7.44 10.91
CA GLU A 74 21.04 -7.97 10.50
C GLU A 74 22.11 -6.95 10.90
N GLY A 75 22.87 -7.26 11.95
CA GLY A 75 23.80 -6.31 12.54
C GLY A 75 23.06 -5.08 13.06
N ASN A 76 23.46 -3.91 12.60
CA ASN A 76 22.82 -2.64 12.97
C ASN A 76 21.69 -2.25 12.02
N ALA A 77 21.47 -3.05 10.98
CA ALA A 77 20.46 -2.74 9.96
C ALA A 77 19.18 -3.51 10.22
N VAL A 78 18.04 -2.86 9.94
CA VAL A 78 16.74 -3.50 9.95
C VAL A 78 16.24 -3.56 8.51
N HIS A 79 15.85 -4.76 8.08
CA HIS A 79 15.31 -5.01 6.76
C HIS A 79 13.84 -5.35 6.86
N TYR A 80 13.07 -4.88 5.90
CA TYR A 80 11.65 -5.17 5.81
C TYR A 80 11.35 -5.95 4.54
N ARG A 81 10.39 -6.85 4.62
CA ARG A 81 9.86 -7.57 3.45
C ARG A 81 8.36 -7.73 3.59
N LEU A 82 7.69 -7.99 2.48
CA LEU A 82 6.28 -8.30 2.51
C LEU A 82 6.07 -9.60 3.29
N ALA A 83 5.03 -9.62 4.13
CA ALA A 83 4.73 -10.79 4.95
C ALA A 83 4.21 -11.96 4.12
N HIS A 84 3.55 -11.67 2.98
CA HIS A 84 2.96 -12.70 2.13
C HIS A 84 2.88 -12.19 0.68
N PRO A 85 3.08 -13.07 -0.31
CA PRO A 85 2.98 -12.66 -1.73
C PRO A 85 1.65 -12.06 -2.13
N SER A 86 0.56 -12.39 -1.44
CA SER A 86 -0.76 -11.83 -1.73
C SER A 86 -0.84 -10.32 -1.57
N VAL A 87 0.10 -9.70 -0.84
CA VAL A 87 0.17 -8.24 -0.74
C VAL A 87 0.46 -7.64 -2.11
N ILE A 88 1.30 -8.30 -2.92
CA ILE A 88 1.55 -7.89 -4.31
C ILE A 88 0.25 -7.95 -5.11
N ASP A 89 -0.55 -8.99 -4.93
CA ASP A 89 -1.82 -9.14 -5.64
C ASP A 89 -2.79 -8.01 -5.32
N LEU A 90 -2.83 -7.56 -4.06
CA LEU A 90 -3.65 -6.41 -3.66
C LEU A 90 -3.23 -5.14 -4.41
N LEU A 91 -1.92 -4.88 -4.47
CA LEU A 91 -1.39 -3.71 -5.17
C LEU A 91 -1.67 -3.79 -6.66
N THR A 92 -1.50 -4.96 -7.25
CA THR A 92 -1.75 -5.21 -8.66
C THR A 92 -3.23 -5.01 -9.00
N ALA A 93 -4.13 -5.54 -8.17
CA ALA A 93 -5.57 -5.36 -8.36
C ALA A 93 -5.98 -3.90 -8.26
N ALA A 94 -5.43 -3.16 -7.29
CA ALA A 94 -5.70 -1.74 -7.16
C ALA A 94 -5.24 -0.97 -8.40
N ARG A 95 -4.05 -1.28 -8.90
CA ARG A 95 -3.51 -0.67 -10.11
C ARG A 95 -4.40 -0.95 -11.32
N SER A 96 -4.82 -2.21 -11.49
CA SER A 96 -5.68 -2.60 -12.62
C SER A 96 -7.00 -1.86 -12.59
N PHE A 97 -7.61 -1.77 -11.41
CA PHE A 97 -8.85 -1.02 -11.23
C PHE A 97 -8.67 0.45 -11.63
N LEU A 98 -7.59 1.09 -11.14
CA LEU A 98 -7.35 2.50 -11.42
C LEU A 98 -7.02 2.77 -12.88
N VAL A 99 -6.23 1.90 -13.52
CA VAL A 99 -5.92 2.04 -14.95
C VAL A 99 -7.21 1.97 -15.77
N ASP A 100 -8.07 1.01 -15.50
CA ASP A 100 -9.35 0.88 -16.19
C ASP A 100 -10.26 2.09 -15.95
N SER A 101 -10.38 2.52 -14.68
CA SER A 101 -11.22 3.64 -14.28
C SER A 101 -10.76 4.94 -14.93
N LEU A 102 -9.45 5.22 -14.90
CA LEU A 102 -8.88 6.44 -15.51
C LEU A 102 -8.99 6.41 -17.03
N THR A 103 -8.85 5.24 -17.65
CA THR A 103 -9.01 5.09 -19.09
C THR A 103 -10.45 5.40 -19.51
N ARG A 104 -11.43 4.92 -18.77
CA ARG A 104 -12.84 5.23 -19.04
C ARG A 104 -13.14 6.72 -18.89
N THR A 105 -12.60 7.34 -17.85
CA THR A 105 -12.76 8.78 -17.63
C THR A 105 -12.14 9.58 -18.79
N ARG A 106 -10.98 9.19 -19.25
CA ARG A 106 -10.30 9.83 -20.38
C ARG A 106 -11.12 9.71 -21.65
N SER A 107 -11.69 8.53 -21.93
CA SER A 107 -12.54 8.32 -23.09
C SER A 107 -13.80 9.18 -23.04
N ALA A 108 -14.45 9.26 -21.86
CA ALA A 108 -15.62 10.08 -21.67
C ALA A 108 -15.31 11.58 -21.92
N LEU A 109 -14.16 12.04 -21.39
CA LEU A 109 -13.73 13.42 -21.61
C LEU A 109 -13.47 13.70 -23.09
N THR A 110 -12.80 12.79 -23.80
CA THR A 110 -12.55 12.90 -25.22
C THR A 110 -13.87 12.99 -26.01
N ASP A 111 -14.84 12.14 -25.68
CA ASP A 111 -16.15 12.16 -26.34
C ASP A 111 -16.86 13.50 -26.12
N LEU A 112 -16.80 14.04 -24.89
CA LEU A 112 -17.40 15.34 -24.58
C LEU A 112 -16.72 16.47 -25.36
N GLU A 113 -15.40 16.43 -25.46
CA GLU A 113 -14.64 17.43 -26.24
C GLU A 113 -15.00 17.38 -27.71
N GLN A 114 -15.17 16.18 -28.28
CA GLN A 114 -15.58 16.01 -29.67
C GLN A 114 -17.00 16.51 -29.90
N GLN A 115 -17.93 16.24 -28.99
CA GLN A 115 -19.29 16.75 -29.09
C GLN A 115 -19.31 18.28 -29.03
N GLY A 116 -18.48 18.88 -28.21
CA GLY A 116 -18.34 20.34 -28.14
C GLY A 116 -17.82 20.95 -29.43
N VAL A 117 -16.91 20.28 -30.13
CA VAL A 117 -16.38 20.72 -31.40
C VAL A 117 -17.45 20.67 -32.50
N ASP A 118 -18.31 19.63 -32.46
CA ASP A 118 -19.37 19.46 -33.48
C ASP A 118 -20.59 20.35 -33.23
N ALA A 119 -20.65 20.96 -32.08
CA ALA A 119 -21.73 21.88 -31.77
C ALA A 119 -21.42 23.29 -32.30
#